data_f7504e257b31f013be99856188032799
#
_entry.id   f7504e257b31f013be99856188032799
#
_cell.length_a   1.000
_cell.length_b   1.000
_cell.length_c   1.000
_cell.angle_alpha   90.00
_cell.angle_beta   90.00
_cell.angle_gamma   90.00
#
_symmetry.space_group_name_H-M   'P 1'
#
loop_
_entity.id
_entity.type
_entity.pdbx_description
1 polymer ?
#
loop_
_entity_poly.entity_id
_entity_poly.type
_entity_poly.pdbx_seq_one_letter_code
_entity_poly.pdbx_strand_id
1 'polypeptide(L)'
;MPTSSRSPRLFLRVLLVIGLLAGLLAAKYRLHVEGSNKRVEIALEWDEVSRLAQFSHQPVSRILQQFHAVHVTALVVQEDTFTTFEQSGVIHPTRMAAPGGRSVTFITGLSQSLCSRIHSELAARGIQDIDPVDPNSPVAATEFIADPEKGTNVLVPSFTVPVDYANLRTIGLGLPPEALRFAAEAHLDVAGRIGNFPGVSPESAHNVLKNLADEGVSIVIFNGEEVLGYRDLEPQVSEMLKSGSIHVVSPTAFPQPDRDLAYGAVEFGKQKGDEKLAAKLKGDLIRVHSIQAGEMGQLDREEAIDRFAKAARERNIRFCYVRLLTFAGDDPVGENIKFLNQITRAINHGSALVGGNLQFGLARRFQETHTPTFLAPLIALGVAGGLVWMLTLITP
;
A
#
# COMPACT_ATOMS: atom_id res chain seq x y z
N MET A 1 50.29 -33.45 41.06
CA MET A 1 49.74 -32.17 40.63
C MET A 1 48.25 -32.30 40.51
N PRO A 2 47.42 -31.61 41.28
CA PRO A 2 45.96 -31.71 41.14
C PRO A 2 45.54 -30.85 39.95
N THR A 3 45.01 -31.47 38.91
CA THR A 3 44.34 -30.83 37.78
C THR A 3 43.07 -30.18 38.30
N SER A 4 43.03 -28.86 38.36
CA SER A 4 41.85 -28.05 38.70
C SER A 4 40.78 -28.33 37.64
N SER A 5 39.85 -29.26 37.93
CA SER A 5 38.62 -29.44 37.15
C SER A 5 37.75 -28.21 37.35
N ARG A 6 37.92 -27.20 36.51
CA ARG A 6 36.93 -26.11 36.44
C ARG A 6 35.57 -26.73 36.23
N SER A 7 34.67 -26.57 37.21
CA SER A 7 33.39 -27.25 37.20
C SER A 7 32.63 -26.98 35.89
N PRO A 8 32.08 -27.98 35.21
CA PRO A 8 31.36 -27.80 33.94
C PRO A 8 30.22 -26.80 34.07
N ARG A 9 29.72 -26.61 35.28
CA ARG A 9 28.70 -25.56 35.58
C ARG A 9 29.21 -24.13 35.42
N LEU A 10 30.53 -23.87 35.68
CA LEU A 10 31.09 -22.53 35.46
C LEU A 10 31.19 -22.24 33.97
N PHE A 11 31.60 -23.20 33.16
CA PHE A 11 31.68 -23.08 31.71
C PHE A 11 30.31 -22.76 31.06
N LEU A 12 29.26 -23.48 31.46
CA LEU A 12 27.90 -23.25 30.98
C LEU A 12 27.37 -21.87 31.35
N ARG A 13 27.66 -21.38 32.58
CA ARG A 13 27.31 -20.01 32.99
C ARG A 13 28.02 -18.95 32.14
N VAL A 14 29.29 -19.16 31.81
CA VAL A 14 30.06 -18.25 30.96
C VAL A 14 29.44 -18.20 29.56
N LEU A 15 29.10 -19.35 28.97
CA LEU A 15 28.43 -19.39 27.66
C LEU A 15 27.09 -18.65 27.68
N LEU A 16 26.31 -18.82 28.73
CA LEU A 16 25.01 -18.12 28.87
C LEU A 16 25.21 -16.60 28.96
N VAL A 17 26.20 -16.13 29.73
CA VAL A 17 26.51 -14.70 29.83
C VAL A 17 26.97 -14.13 28.49
N ILE A 18 27.85 -14.85 27.74
CA ILE A 18 28.28 -14.44 26.42
C ILE A 18 27.09 -14.34 25.45
N GLY A 19 26.21 -15.35 25.46
CA GLY A 19 25.00 -15.32 24.63
C GLY A 19 24.03 -14.20 24.99
N LEU A 20 23.88 -13.90 26.27
CA LEU A 20 23.06 -12.78 26.75
C LEU A 20 23.63 -11.43 26.27
N LEU A 21 24.95 -11.23 26.43
CA LEU A 21 25.63 -10.02 25.97
C LEU A 21 25.54 -9.85 24.44
N ALA A 22 25.71 -10.95 23.69
CA ALA A 22 25.52 -10.95 22.25
C ALA A 22 24.06 -10.60 21.86
N GLY A 23 23.07 -11.14 22.58
CA GLY A 23 21.66 -10.82 22.40
C GLY A 23 21.35 -9.34 22.69
N LEU A 24 21.87 -8.80 23.78
CA LEU A 24 21.73 -7.38 24.12
C LEU A 24 22.37 -6.46 23.05
N LEU A 25 23.53 -6.86 22.52
CA LEU A 25 24.16 -6.10 21.44
C LEU A 25 23.36 -6.14 20.15
N ALA A 26 22.84 -7.30 19.77
CA ALA A 26 21.96 -7.43 18.61
C ALA A 26 20.67 -6.60 18.79
N ALA A 27 20.05 -6.63 19.98
CA ALA A 27 18.89 -5.80 20.31
C ALA A 27 19.21 -4.29 20.22
N LYS A 28 20.41 -3.87 20.66
CA LYS A 28 20.84 -2.47 20.53
C LYS A 28 20.94 -2.00 19.09
N TYR A 29 21.47 -2.83 18.17
CA TYR A 29 21.50 -2.50 16.73
C TYR A 29 20.08 -2.31 16.19
N ARG A 30 19.18 -3.23 16.50
CA ARG A 30 17.78 -3.15 16.08
C ARG A 30 17.09 -1.90 16.64
N LEU A 31 17.20 -1.64 17.94
CA LEU A 31 16.61 -0.47 18.59
C LEU A 31 17.15 0.85 18.01
N HIS A 32 18.42 0.87 17.59
CA HIS A 32 19.01 2.06 16.94
C HIS A 32 18.32 2.36 15.60
N VAL A 33 18.16 1.34 14.75
CA VAL A 33 17.49 1.49 13.45
C VAL A 33 16.00 1.85 13.64
N GLU A 34 15.30 1.15 14.52
CA GLU A 34 13.90 1.43 14.83
C GLU A 34 13.69 2.82 15.44
N GLY A 35 14.58 3.25 16.32
CA GLY A 35 14.54 4.57 16.96
C GLY A 35 14.92 5.75 16.04
N SER A 36 15.60 5.51 14.93
CA SER A 36 15.94 6.54 13.95
C SER A 36 14.74 6.92 13.07
N ASN A 37 13.79 5.99 12.84
CA ASN A 37 12.61 6.22 12.02
C ASN A 37 11.38 6.55 12.90
N LYS A 38 11.17 7.86 13.12
CA LYS A 38 10.09 8.37 14.01
C LYS A 38 8.91 8.98 13.25
N ARG A 39 8.94 9.00 11.92
CA ARG A 39 7.86 9.60 11.15
C ARG A 39 6.74 8.62 10.93
N VAL A 40 5.52 9.04 11.28
CA VAL A 40 4.28 8.29 11.07
C VAL A 40 3.40 9.08 10.12
N GLU A 41 2.94 8.42 9.11
CA GLU A 41 2.02 8.92 8.10
C GLU A 41 0.61 8.46 8.42
N ILE A 42 -0.34 9.39 8.42
CA ILE A 42 -1.77 9.10 8.60
C ILE A 42 -2.43 9.25 7.24
N ALA A 43 -3.02 8.17 6.78
CA ALA A 43 -3.64 8.10 5.46
C ALA A 43 -5.12 7.75 5.54
N LEU A 44 -5.91 8.33 4.64
CA LEU A 44 -7.34 8.07 4.47
C LEU A 44 -7.61 7.52 3.07
N GLU A 45 -8.65 6.70 2.93
CA GLU A 45 -9.08 6.22 1.62
C GLU A 45 -9.82 7.31 0.84
N TRP A 46 -9.42 7.51 -0.41
CA TRP A 46 -10.03 8.50 -1.30
C TRP A 46 -11.54 8.31 -1.44
N ASP A 47 -12.01 7.07 -1.64
CA ASP A 47 -13.41 6.79 -1.84
C ASP A 47 -14.26 7.11 -0.60
N GLU A 48 -13.70 6.95 0.61
CA GLU A 48 -14.38 7.32 1.84
C GLU A 48 -14.47 8.85 1.99
N VAL A 49 -13.38 9.56 1.65
CA VAL A 49 -13.36 11.04 1.67
C VAL A 49 -14.33 11.61 0.65
N SER A 50 -14.34 11.06 -0.58
CA SER A 50 -15.26 11.47 -1.64
C SER A 50 -16.72 11.25 -1.24
N ARG A 51 -17.05 10.08 -0.68
CA ARG A 51 -18.40 9.79 -0.17
C ARG A 51 -18.80 10.70 1.00
N LEU A 52 -17.85 11.00 1.92
CA LEU A 52 -18.09 11.93 3.01
C LEU A 52 -18.40 13.34 2.49
N ALA A 53 -17.71 13.79 1.45
CA ALA A 53 -17.93 15.08 0.81
C ALA A 53 -19.34 15.15 0.19
N GLN A 54 -19.73 14.11 -0.52
CA GLN A 54 -21.09 13.99 -1.10
C GLN A 54 -22.16 13.99 -0.01
N PHE A 55 -21.99 13.16 1.03
CA PHE A 55 -22.94 13.03 2.12
C PHE A 55 -23.10 14.33 2.93
N SER A 56 -22.02 15.02 3.22
CA SER A 56 -22.01 16.27 3.99
C SER A 56 -22.27 17.53 3.15
N HIS A 57 -22.44 17.39 1.82
CA HIS A 57 -22.56 18.50 0.87
C HIS A 57 -21.44 19.55 1.00
N GLN A 58 -20.22 19.09 1.34
CA GLN A 58 -19.06 19.97 1.47
C GLN A 58 -18.06 19.70 0.32
N PRO A 59 -17.34 20.72 -0.15
CA PRO A 59 -16.26 20.52 -1.12
C PRO A 59 -15.17 19.59 -0.57
N VAL A 60 -14.71 18.63 -1.38
CA VAL A 60 -13.62 17.71 -1.04
C VAL A 60 -12.38 18.46 -0.57
N SER A 61 -11.99 19.54 -1.26
CA SER A 61 -10.82 20.37 -0.92
C SER A 61 -10.89 20.91 0.51
N ARG A 62 -12.08 21.35 0.96
CA ARG A 62 -12.29 21.84 2.32
C ARG A 62 -12.13 20.73 3.35
N ILE A 63 -12.69 19.53 3.08
CA ILE A 63 -12.58 18.38 3.98
C ILE A 63 -11.12 17.95 4.11
N LEU A 64 -10.39 17.87 2.99
CA LEU A 64 -8.97 17.51 2.99
C LEU A 64 -8.12 18.53 3.76
N GLN A 65 -8.39 19.84 3.63
CA GLN A 65 -7.72 20.87 4.43
C GLN A 65 -7.97 20.69 5.93
N GLN A 66 -9.20 20.35 6.33
CA GLN A 66 -9.53 20.10 7.74
C GLN A 66 -8.85 18.82 8.25
N PHE A 67 -8.77 17.78 7.45
CA PHE A 67 -8.05 16.55 7.80
C PHE A 67 -6.54 16.77 7.87
N HIS A 68 -5.98 17.55 6.94
CA HIS A 68 -4.56 17.92 6.99
C HIS A 68 -4.21 18.68 8.29
N ALA A 69 -5.12 19.55 8.79
CA ALA A 69 -4.94 20.27 10.05
C ALA A 69 -4.86 19.35 11.28
N VAL A 70 -5.37 18.12 11.20
CA VAL A 70 -5.27 17.08 12.25
C VAL A 70 -4.24 15.97 11.89
N HIS A 71 -3.25 16.35 11.08
CA HIS A 71 -2.10 15.53 10.70
C HIS A 71 -2.40 14.36 9.76
N VAL A 72 -3.47 14.40 8.99
CA VAL A 72 -3.57 13.52 7.80
C VAL A 72 -2.55 14.00 6.77
N THR A 73 -1.72 13.08 6.28
CA THR A 73 -0.57 13.39 5.42
C THR A 73 -0.60 12.65 4.09
N ALA A 74 -1.50 11.67 3.93
CA ALA A 74 -1.62 10.91 2.70
C ALA A 74 -3.07 10.55 2.34
N LEU A 75 -3.28 10.25 1.05
CA LEU A 75 -4.45 9.54 0.54
C LEU A 75 -4.06 8.16 0.05
N VAL A 76 -4.85 7.17 0.39
CA VAL A 76 -4.82 5.84 -0.23
C VAL A 76 -5.81 5.85 -1.36
N VAL A 77 -5.34 5.60 -2.57
CA VAL A 77 -6.13 5.66 -3.79
C VAL A 77 -6.13 4.28 -4.43
N GLN A 78 -7.31 3.69 -4.55
CA GLN A 78 -7.48 2.43 -5.25
C GLN A 78 -7.58 2.67 -6.75
N GLU A 79 -6.95 1.79 -7.55
CA GLU A 79 -7.09 1.85 -9.01
C GLU A 79 -8.53 1.58 -9.45
N ASP A 80 -8.94 2.25 -10.51
CA ASP A 80 -10.17 1.95 -11.22
C ASP A 80 -10.09 0.58 -11.89
N THR A 81 -11.22 -0.05 -12.12
CA THR A 81 -11.35 -1.30 -12.86
C THR A 81 -12.48 -1.20 -13.88
N PHE A 82 -12.55 -2.14 -14.83
CA PHE A 82 -13.71 -2.21 -15.72
C PHE A 82 -15.02 -2.35 -14.94
N THR A 83 -15.02 -3.09 -13.83
CA THR A 83 -16.20 -3.23 -12.98
C THR A 83 -16.63 -1.91 -12.37
N THR A 84 -15.68 -1.10 -11.85
CA THR A 84 -16.02 0.21 -11.27
C THR A 84 -16.54 1.19 -12.31
N PHE A 85 -15.96 1.18 -13.51
CA PHE A 85 -16.42 2.04 -14.61
C PHE A 85 -17.78 1.61 -15.18
N GLU A 86 -18.04 0.30 -15.29
CA GLU A 86 -19.36 -0.21 -15.70
C GLU A 86 -20.43 0.15 -14.68
N GLN A 87 -20.16 -0.04 -13.38
CA GLN A 87 -21.10 0.29 -12.30
C GLN A 87 -21.42 1.78 -12.21
N SER A 88 -20.45 2.63 -12.52
CA SER A 88 -20.65 4.08 -12.58
C SER A 88 -21.24 4.57 -13.91
N GLY A 89 -21.46 3.67 -14.87
CA GLY A 89 -22.03 4.00 -16.18
C GLY A 89 -21.11 4.82 -17.09
N VAL A 90 -19.81 4.90 -16.80
CA VAL A 90 -18.86 5.65 -17.64
C VAL A 90 -18.32 4.85 -18.83
N ILE A 91 -18.49 3.53 -18.80
CA ILE A 91 -18.27 2.64 -19.95
C ILE A 91 -19.42 1.64 -20.09
N HIS A 92 -19.60 1.16 -21.33
CA HIS A 92 -20.55 0.09 -21.66
C HIS A 92 -19.80 -1.00 -22.45
N PRO A 93 -19.39 -2.11 -21.80
CA PRO A 93 -18.75 -3.22 -22.47
C PRO A 93 -19.79 -4.10 -23.17
N THR A 94 -19.52 -4.48 -24.39
CA THR A 94 -20.34 -5.41 -25.18
C THR A 94 -19.48 -6.56 -25.67
N ARG A 95 -19.90 -7.79 -25.38
CA ARG A 95 -19.21 -8.97 -25.88
C ARG A 95 -19.53 -9.18 -27.35
N MET A 96 -18.49 -9.35 -28.17
CA MET A 96 -18.62 -9.62 -29.59
C MET A 96 -17.88 -10.91 -29.97
N ALA A 97 -18.38 -11.59 -31.00
CA ALA A 97 -17.66 -12.71 -31.59
C ALA A 97 -16.75 -12.19 -32.73
N ALA A 98 -15.46 -12.47 -32.62
CA ALA A 98 -14.52 -12.18 -33.70
C ALA A 98 -14.43 -13.37 -34.69
N PRO A 99 -13.90 -13.15 -35.88
CA PRO A 99 -13.59 -14.22 -36.82
C PRO A 99 -12.73 -15.30 -36.17
N GLY A 100 -13.04 -16.57 -36.39
CA GLY A 100 -12.36 -17.70 -35.77
C GLY A 100 -12.91 -18.11 -34.39
N GLY A 101 -14.06 -17.60 -33.97
CA GLY A 101 -14.75 -18.00 -32.72
C GLY A 101 -14.13 -17.43 -31.45
N ARG A 102 -13.22 -16.48 -31.56
CA ARG A 102 -12.66 -15.75 -30.40
C ARG A 102 -13.69 -14.77 -29.84
N SER A 103 -13.74 -14.63 -28.52
CA SER A 103 -14.52 -13.59 -27.86
C SER A 103 -13.65 -12.33 -27.74
N VAL A 104 -14.20 -11.21 -28.15
CA VAL A 104 -13.62 -9.87 -28.00
C VAL A 104 -14.60 -9.00 -27.25
N THR A 105 -14.08 -7.96 -26.60
CA THR A 105 -14.92 -6.99 -25.89
C THR A 105 -14.85 -5.67 -26.62
N PHE A 106 -16.00 -5.18 -27.05
CA PHE A 106 -16.21 -3.85 -27.57
C PHE A 106 -16.61 -2.94 -26.41
N ILE A 107 -15.92 -1.81 -26.28
CA ILE A 107 -16.08 -0.88 -25.15
C ILE A 107 -16.47 0.48 -25.72
N THR A 108 -17.58 1.03 -25.27
CA THR A 108 -17.96 2.42 -25.47
C THR A 108 -17.76 3.21 -24.19
N GLY A 109 -17.17 4.39 -24.28
CA GLY A 109 -16.90 5.25 -23.13
C GLY A 109 -17.50 6.64 -23.30
N LEU A 110 -17.73 7.35 -22.19
CA LEU A 110 -18.33 8.69 -22.21
C LEU A 110 -17.41 9.77 -22.81
N SER A 111 -16.09 9.53 -22.84
CA SER A 111 -15.13 10.51 -23.37
C SER A 111 -13.92 9.87 -24.03
N GLN A 112 -13.34 10.58 -24.98
CA GLN A 112 -12.10 10.14 -25.63
C GLN A 112 -10.93 10.05 -24.65
N SER A 113 -10.83 10.97 -23.69
CA SER A 113 -9.78 10.96 -22.68
C SER A 113 -9.86 9.69 -21.80
N LEU A 114 -11.06 9.26 -21.44
CA LEU A 114 -11.27 8.01 -20.71
C LEU A 114 -10.83 6.80 -21.56
N CYS A 115 -11.25 6.72 -22.81
CA CYS A 115 -10.85 5.64 -23.71
C CYS A 115 -9.33 5.62 -23.92
N SER A 116 -8.69 6.76 -24.10
CA SER A 116 -7.22 6.86 -24.24
C SER A 116 -6.51 6.40 -22.96
N ARG A 117 -7.01 6.77 -21.79
CA ARG A 117 -6.48 6.30 -20.50
C ARG A 117 -6.58 4.79 -20.38
N ILE A 118 -7.76 4.22 -20.61
CA ILE A 118 -7.96 2.77 -20.55
C ILE A 118 -7.02 2.06 -21.52
N HIS A 119 -6.88 2.55 -22.75
CA HIS A 119 -5.95 2.02 -23.74
C HIS A 119 -4.50 2.02 -23.22
N SER A 120 -4.03 3.15 -22.69
CA SER A 120 -2.67 3.27 -22.13
C SER A 120 -2.43 2.30 -20.97
N GLU A 121 -3.39 2.16 -20.08
CA GLU A 121 -3.30 1.26 -18.93
C GLU A 121 -3.29 -0.23 -19.33
N LEU A 122 -4.08 -0.60 -20.33
CA LEU A 122 -4.06 -1.96 -20.88
C LEU A 122 -2.73 -2.26 -21.58
N ALA A 123 -2.21 -1.30 -22.36
CA ALA A 123 -0.91 -1.42 -23.01
C ALA A 123 0.23 -1.58 -21.99
N ALA A 124 0.21 -0.83 -20.89
CA ALA A 124 1.18 -0.97 -19.80
C ALA A 124 1.15 -2.37 -19.18
N ARG A 125 -0.02 -3.02 -19.16
CA ARG A 125 -0.21 -4.41 -18.68
C ARG A 125 0.08 -5.48 -19.72
N GLY A 126 0.58 -5.09 -20.90
CA GLY A 126 0.95 -6.03 -21.97
C GLY A 126 -0.24 -6.57 -22.75
N ILE A 127 -1.42 -5.97 -22.64
CA ILE A 127 -2.56 -6.31 -23.48
C ILE A 127 -2.36 -5.61 -24.82
N GLN A 128 -1.82 -6.35 -25.78
CA GLN A 128 -1.55 -5.93 -27.14
C GLN A 128 -2.79 -6.16 -28.02
N ASP A 129 -2.75 -5.68 -29.25
CA ASP A 129 -3.86 -5.76 -30.22
C ASP A 129 -5.12 -5.00 -29.80
N ILE A 130 -4.94 -3.88 -29.14
CA ILE A 130 -5.98 -2.88 -28.90
C ILE A 130 -6.01 -1.98 -30.14
N ASP A 131 -7.18 -1.75 -30.72
CA ASP A 131 -7.32 -0.78 -31.80
C ASP A 131 -6.79 0.59 -31.31
N PRO A 132 -5.79 1.17 -32.00
CA PRO A 132 -5.17 2.39 -31.50
C PRO A 132 -6.23 3.51 -31.44
N VAL A 133 -6.41 4.04 -30.25
CA VAL A 133 -7.15 5.30 -30.08
C VAL A 133 -6.18 6.41 -30.47
N ASP A 134 -6.21 6.85 -31.72
CA ASP A 134 -5.45 8.02 -32.14
C ASP A 134 -6.05 9.25 -31.44
N PRO A 135 -5.29 9.94 -30.57
CA PRO A 135 -5.79 11.14 -29.89
C PRO A 135 -6.12 12.28 -30.87
N ASN A 136 -5.64 12.23 -32.11
CA ASN A 136 -5.92 13.21 -33.16
C ASN A 136 -6.93 12.70 -34.19
N SER A 137 -7.31 11.44 -34.14
CA SER A 137 -8.37 10.89 -34.99
C SER A 137 -9.66 10.86 -34.19
N PRO A 138 -10.80 11.30 -34.78
CA PRO A 138 -12.08 10.97 -34.16
C PRO A 138 -12.11 9.45 -34.09
N VAL A 139 -12.11 8.89 -32.86
CA VAL A 139 -12.32 7.46 -32.64
C VAL A 139 -13.52 7.11 -33.51
N ALA A 140 -13.32 6.18 -34.45
CA ALA A 140 -14.40 5.81 -35.35
C ALA A 140 -15.55 5.28 -34.49
N ALA A 141 -16.51 6.14 -34.23
CA ALA A 141 -17.68 5.75 -33.51
C ALA A 141 -18.44 4.79 -34.41
N THR A 142 -18.45 3.56 -34.01
CA THR A 142 -19.15 2.52 -34.73
C THR A 142 -20.58 2.34 -34.24
N GLU A 143 -20.91 2.94 -33.11
CA GLU A 143 -22.29 2.93 -32.57
C GLU A 143 -22.87 4.32 -32.45
N PHE A 144 -24.09 4.45 -32.94
CA PHE A 144 -24.96 5.59 -32.71
C PHE A 144 -25.83 5.26 -31.49
N ILE A 145 -25.56 5.92 -30.38
CA ILE A 145 -26.53 5.89 -29.26
C ILE A 145 -27.58 6.93 -29.55
N ALA A 146 -28.83 6.50 -29.66
CA ALA A 146 -29.94 7.42 -29.75
C ALA A 146 -30.04 8.25 -28.47
N ASP A 147 -29.87 9.57 -28.57
CA ASP A 147 -30.22 10.47 -27.48
C ASP A 147 -31.76 10.60 -27.48
N PRO A 148 -32.47 10.00 -26.51
CA PRO A 148 -33.95 10.01 -26.49
C PRO A 148 -34.50 11.41 -26.28
N GLU A 149 -33.72 12.38 -25.75
CA GLU A 149 -34.18 13.75 -25.53
C GLU A 149 -34.03 14.63 -26.78
N LYS A 150 -33.05 14.35 -27.63
CA LYS A 150 -32.75 15.17 -28.79
C LYS A 150 -33.09 14.53 -30.14
N GLY A 151 -33.43 13.25 -30.15
CA GLY A 151 -33.72 12.52 -31.39
C GLY A 151 -32.55 12.42 -32.36
N THR A 152 -31.32 12.67 -31.89
CA THR A 152 -30.10 12.65 -32.68
C THR A 152 -29.19 11.53 -32.23
N ASN A 153 -28.49 10.91 -33.17
CA ASN A 153 -27.47 9.92 -32.85
C ASN A 153 -26.18 10.65 -32.43
N VAL A 154 -25.64 10.31 -31.26
CA VAL A 154 -24.40 10.86 -30.74
C VAL A 154 -23.27 9.85 -30.99
N LEU A 155 -22.20 10.34 -31.57
CA LEU A 155 -20.94 9.59 -31.72
C LEU A 155 -20.27 9.44 -30.36
N VAL A 156 -20.11 8.19 -29.90
CA VAL A 156 -19.42 7.89 -28.64
C VAL A 156 -18.05 7.23 -28.92
N PRO A 157 -17.02 7.59 -28.17
CA PRO A 157 -15.72 6.95 -28.28
C PRO A 157 -15.80 5.46 -27.98
N SER A 158 -15.20 4.64 -28.83
CA SER A 158 -15.22 3.20 -28.70
C SER A 158 -13.92 2.56 -29.14
N PHE A 159 -13.61 1.39 -28.62
CA PHE A 159 -12.47 0.56 -29.02
C PHE A 159 -12.74 -0.92 -28.73
N THR A 160 -11.99 -1.80 -29.40
CA THR A 160 -12.11 -3.26 -29.22
C THR A 160 -10.90 -3.80 -28.51
N VAL A 161 -11.11 -4.69 -27.55
CA VAL A 161 -10.05 -5.41 -26.84
C VAL A 161 -10.15 -6.90 -27.19
N PRO A 162 -9.06 -7.57 -27.62
CA PRO A 162 -9.08 -8.97 -28.01
C PRO A 162 -9.09 -9.93 -26.82
N VAL A 163 -9.80 -9.56 -25.75
CA VAL A 163 -9.93 -10.32 -24.51
C VAL A 163 -11.40 -10.40 -24.13
N ASP A 164 -11.82 -11.54 -23.61
CA ASP A 164 -13.18 -11.69 -23.06
C ASP A 164 -13.39 -10.80 -21.86
N TYR A 165 -14.55 -10.16 -21.78
CA TYR A 165 -14.87 -9.21 -20.71
C TYR A 165 -14.75 -9.81 -19.31
N ALA A 166 -15.05 -11.10 -19.14
CA ALA A 166 -14.90 -11.77 -17.84
C ALA A 166 -13.45 -11.70 -17.31
N ASN A 167 -12.46 -11.70 -18.20
CA ASN A 167 -11.04 -11.59 -17.86
C ASN A 167 -10.61 -10.12 -17.67
N LEU A 168 -11.35 -9.17 -18.24
CA LEU A 168 -11.03 -7.73 -18.11
C LEU A 168 -11.57 -7.12 -16.81
N ARG A 169 -12.64 -7.64 -16.25
CA ARG A 169 -13.41 -7.00 -15.17
C ARG A 169 -12.58 -6.53 -13.98
N THR A 170 -11.57 -7.29 -13.61
CA THR A 170 -10.71 -7.05 -12.44
C THR A 170 -9.36 -6.41 -12.78
N ILE A 171 -9.10 -6.19 -14.08
CA ILE A 171 -7.87 -5.54 -14.49
C ILE A 171 -7.91 -4.08 -14.07
N GLY A 172 -6.83 -3.62 -13.42
CA GLY A 172 -6.66 -2.24 -13.03
C GLY A 172 -6.50 -1.30 -14.21
N LEU A 173 -7.04 -0.10 -14.10
CA LEU A 173 -7.07 0.93 -15.14
C LEU A 173 -6.44 2.24 -14.65
N GLY A 174 -5.44 2.14 -13.77
CA GLY A 174 -4.75 3.27 -13.17
C GLY A 174 -5.54 3.97 -12.07
N LEU A 175 -4.91 4.92 -11.41
CA LEU A 175 -5.55 5.66 -10.32
C LEU A 175 -6.48 6.75 -10.86
N PRO A 176 -7.60 7.06 -10.17
CA PRO A 176 -8.49 8.17 -10.54
C PRO A 176 -7.72 9.50 -10.61
N PRO A 177 -7.67 10.19 -11.78
CA PRO A 177 -6.93 11.47 -11.90
C PRO A 177 -7.45 12.56 -10.97
N GLU A 178 -8.73 12.49 -10.62
CA GLU A 178 -9.34 13.41 -9.68
C GLU A 178 -8.74 13.26 -8.28
N ALA A 179 -8.51 12.03 -7.81
CA ALA A 179 -7.89 11.75 -6.53
C ALA A 179 -6.46 12.32 -6.46
N LEU A 180 -5.67 12.11 -7.53
CA LEU A 180 -4.31 12.62 -7.64
C LEU A 180 -4.28 14.15 -7.61
N ARG A 181 -5.20 14.80 -8.32
CA ARG A 181 -5.34 16.26 -8.33
C ARG A 181 -5.66 16.81 -6.96
N PHE A 182 -6.65 16.25 -6.26
CA PHE A 182 -7.02 16.70 -4.91
C PHE A 182 -5.93 16.42 -3.88
N ALA A 183 -5.20 15.31 -3.99
CA ALA A 183 -4.04 15.04 -3.15
C ALA A 183 -2.96 16.12 -3.32
N ALA A 184 -2.63 16.48 -4.57
CA ALA A 184 -1.66 17.52 -4.87
C ALA A 184 -2.11 18.91 -4.37
N GLU A 185 -3.37 19.29 -4.57
CA GLU A 185 -3.95 20.55 -4.09
C GLU A 185 -3.95 20.65 -2.56
N ALA A 186 -4.15 19.52 -1.86
CA ALA A 186 -4.15 19.46 -0.40
C ALA A 186 -2.76 19.18 0.21
N HIS A 187 -1.71 19.09 -0.61
CA HIS A 187 -0.34 18.75 -0.20
C HIS A 187 -0.24 17.40 0.54
N LEU A 188 -1.03 16.44 0.09
CA LEU A 188 -1.03 15.08 0.62
C LEU A 188 -0.19 14.15 -0.26
N ASP A 189 0.45 13.18 0.37
CA ASP A 189 1.08 12.07 -0.30
C ASP A 189 0.05 11.10 -0.89
N VAL A 190 0.48 10.25 -1.82
CA VAL A 190 -0.37 9.24 -2.42
C VAL A 190 0.21 7.85 -2.23
N ALA A 191 -0.60 6.97 -1.65
CA ALA A 191 -0.37 5.53 -1.66
C ALA A 191 -1.35 4.88 -2.65
N GLY A 192 -0.82 4.27 -3.71
CA GLY A 192 -1.63 3.59 -4.72
C GLY A 192 -1.96 2.16 -4.31
N ARG A 193 -3.22 1.76 -4.42
CA ARG A 193 -3.67 0.38 -4.23
C ARG A 193 -3.96 -0.26 -5.57
N ILE A 194 -3.13 -1.24 -5.97
CA ILE A 194 -3.25 -1.94 -7.24
C ILE A 194 -3.38 -3.45 -7.05
N GLY A 195 -4.11 -4.11 -7.95
CA GLY A 195 -4.27 -5.57 -7.96
C GLY A 195 -3.23 -6.29 -8.83
N ASN A 196 -3.14 -7.60 -8.62
CA ASN A 196 -2.49 -8.48 -9.57
C ASN A 196 -3.37 -8.65 -10.81
N PHE A 197 -2.78 -8.97 -11.96
CA PHE A 197 -3.52 -9.19 -13.20
C PHE A 197 -3.01 -10.43 -13.95
N PRO A 198 -3.88 -11.09 -14.73
CA PRO A 198 -3.51 -12.27 -15.50
C PRO A 198 -2.44 -11.95 -16.55
N GLY A 199 -1.46 -12.87 -16.72
CA GLY A 199 -0.42 -12.71 -17.73
C GLY A 199 0.66 -11.68 -17.40
N VAL A 200 0.76 -11.26 -16.14
CA VAL A 200 1.80 -10.33 -15.71
C VAL A 200 3.19 -10.84 -16.10
N SER A 201 3.99 -9.96 -16.71
CA SER A 201 5.39 -10.18 -17.07
C SER A 201 6.29 -9.23 -16.28
N PRO A 202 7.62 -9.45 -16.22
CA PRO A 202 8.52 -8.48 -15.61
C PRO A 202 8.41 -7.07 -16.22
N GLU A 203 8.22 -7.00 -17.53
CA GLU A 203 8.07 -5.74 -18.25
C GLU A 203 6.76 -5.04 -17.88
N SER A 204 5.63 -5.75 -17.93
CA SER A 204 4.34 -5.15 -17.58
C SER A 204 4.25 -4.78 -16.10
N ALA A 205 4.85 -5.56 -15.20
CA ALA A 205 4.97 -5.20 -13.80
C ALA A 205 5.78 -3.90 -13.60
N HIS A 206 6.93 -3.79 -14.31
CA HIS A 206 7.74 -2.56 -14.29
C HIS A 206 6.97 -1.36 -14.82
N ASN A 207 6.28 -1.50 -15.96
CA ASN A 207 5.52 -0.41 -16.57
C ASN A 207 4.42 0.10 -15.64
N VAL A 208 3.67 -0.80 -15.00
CA VAL A 208 2.63 -0.42 -14.03
C VAL A 208 3.22 0.32 -12.83
N LEU A 209 4.30 -0.20 -12.23
CA LEU A 209 4.95 0.44 -11.08
C LEU A 209 5.59 1.78 -11.45
N LYS A 210 6.16 1.87 -12.66
CA LYS A 210 6.72 3.11 -13.18
C LYS A 210 5.64 4.17 -13.42
N ASN A 211 4.51 3.80 -14.02
CA ASN A 211 3.38 4.71 -14.22
C ASN A 211 2.92 5.32 -12.89
N LEU A 212 2.77 4.48 -11.85
CA LEU A 212 2.43 4.98 -10.52
C LEU A 212 3.45 6.01 -9.99
N ALA A 213 4.73 5.71 -10.14
CA ALA A 213 5.79 6.63 -9.70
C ALA A 213 5.80 7.93 -10.51
N ASP A 214 5.53 7.86 -11.81
CA ASP A 214 5.42 9.04 -12.70
C ASP A 214 4.19 9.90 -12.34
N GLU A 215 3.13 9.30 -11.80
CA GLU A 215 1.95 9.98 -11.26
C GLU A 215 2.16 10.53 -9.83
N GLY A 216 3.35 10.36 -9.25
CA GLY A 216 3.69 10.88 -7.92
C GLY A 216 3.32 9.96 -6.76
N VAL A 217 2.95 8.72 -7.04
CA VAL A 217 2.68 7.71 -6.00
C VAL A 217 3.97 7.29 -5.33
N SER A 218 4.01 7.35 -4.01
CA SER A 218 5.21 7.06 -3.23
C SER A 218 5.21 5.68 -2.59
N ILE A 219 4.02 5.14 -2.35
CA ILE A 219 3.83 3.84 -1.70
C ILE A 219 2.86 3.04 -2.54
N VAL A 220 3.24 1.80 -2.88
CA VAL A 220 2.32 0.84 -3.51
C VAL A 220 1.87 -0.18 -2.47
N ILE A 221 0.56 -0.37 -2.37
CA ILE A 221 -0.09 -1.39 -1.54
C ILE A 221 -0.83 -2.32 -2.49
N PHE A 222 -0.57 -3.62 -2.41
CA PHE A 222 -1.28 -4.55 -3.26
C PHE A 222 -2.70 -4.80 -2.74
N ASN A 223 -3.65 -4.92 -3.67
CA ASN A 223 -5.05 -5.15 -3.40
C ASN A 223 -5.46 -6.57 -3.84
N GLY A 224 -6.53 -7.12 -3.25
CA GLY A 224 -7.01 -8.46 -3.56
C GLY A 224 -6.27 -9.57 -2.81
N GLU A 225 -6.34 -10.79 -3.33
CA GLU A 225 -5.81 -11.98 -2.66
C GLU A 225 -4.31 -12.22 -2.86
N GLU A 226 -3.70 -11.56 -3.84
CA GLU A 226 -2.35 -11.84 -4.34
C GLU A 226 -1.56 -10.55 -4.55
N VAL A 227 -0.26 -10.57 -4.27
CA VAL A 227 0.64 -9.48 -4.63
C VAL A 227 0.89 -9.47 -6.14
N LEU A 228 1.29 -8.34 -6.69
CA LEU A 228 1.68 -8.24 -8.10
C LEU A 228 2.79 -9.25 -8.44
N GLY A 229 2.57 -10.01 -9.50
CA GLY A 229 3.51 -11.04 -9.96
C GLY A 229 3.52 -12.33 -9.15
N TYR A 230 2.55 -12.58 -8.29
CA TYR A 230 2.36 -13.88 -7.68
C TYR A 230 2.03 -14.91 -8.80
N ARG A 231 2.74 -15.97 -8.91
CA ARG A 231 3.50 -16.93 -8.07
C ARG A 231 5.01 -16.83 -8.30
N ASP A 232 5.46 -16.26 -9.42
CA ASP A 232 6.81 -16.50 -9.96
C ASP A 232 7.67 -15.23 -10.04
N LEU A 233 7.04 -14.05 -10.03
CA LEU A 233 7.73 -12.76 -10.24
C LEU A 233 8.02 -11.98 -8.96
N GLU A 234 7.69 -12.50 -7.76
CA GLU A 234 7.95 -11.77 -6.52
C GLU A 234 9.42 -11.36 -6.33
N PRO A 235 10.43 -12.15 -6.77
CA PRO A 235 11.82 -11.71 -6.73
C PRO A 235 12.08 -10.48 -7.62
N GLN A 236 11.56 -10.48 -8.85
CA GLN A 236 11.71 -9.36 -9.79
C GLN A 236 10.97 -8.11 -9.30
N VAL A 237 9.73 -8.27 -8.85
CA VAL A 237 8.93 -7.17 -8.27
C VAL A 237 9.64 -6.61 -7.02
N SER A 238 10.25 -7.46 -6.19
CA SER A 238 11.03 -6.98 -5.04
C SER A 238 12.22 -6.12 -5.45
N GLU A 239 12.94 -6.48 -6.52
CA GLU A 239 14.06 -5.66 -7.03
C GLU A 239 13.56 -4.30 -7.55
N MET A 240 12.39 -4.25 -8.20
CA MET A 240 11.77 -3.00 -8.68
C MET A 240 11.36 -2.07 -7.54
N LEU A 241 11.04 -2.63 -6.37
CA LEU A 241 10.54 -1.88 -5.21
C LEU A 241 11.64 -1.55 -4.17
N LYS A 242 12.89 -1.94 -4.41
CA LYS A 242 14.03 -1.53 -3.58
C LYS A 242 14.34 -0.05 -3.71
N SER A 243 14.96 0.49 -2.68
CA SER A 243 15.52 1.85 -2.73
C SER A 243 16.48 2.01 -3.91
N GLY A 244 16.32 3.09 -4.66
CA GLY A 244 17.10 3.40 -5.86
C GLY A 244 16.62 2.74 -7.16
N SER A 245 15.49 2.01 -7.16
CA SER A 245 15.03 1.29 -8.36
C SER A 245 14.05 2.10 -9.20
N ILE A 246 12.95 2.58 -8.62
CA ILE A 246 11.94 3.38 -9.33
C ILE A 246 11.77 4.70 -8.61
N HIS A 247 12.20 5.76 -9.26
CA HIS A 247 12.16 7.11 -8.74
C HIS A 247 10.76 7.72 -8.88
N VAL A 248 10.27 8.36 -7.83
CA VAL A 248 8.95 9.01 -7.82
C VAL A 248 9.06 10.43 -8.36
N VAL A 249 8.27 10.73 -9.37
CA VAL A 249 8.16 12.08 -9.92
C VAL A 249 7.33 12.95 -8.98
N SER A 250 7.95 13.96 -8.37
CA SER A 250 7.23 14.89 -7.51
C SER A 250 6.25 15.72 -8.31
N PRO A 251 4.99 15.86 -7.84
CA PRO A 251 4.04 16.79 -8.46
C PRO A 251 4.62 18.21 -8.46
N THR A 252 4.51 18.91 -9.60
CA THR A 252 5.03 20.29 -9.73
C THR A 252 4.39 21.27 -8.76
N ALA A 253 3.13 21.03 -8.38
CA ALA A 253 2.40 21.85 -7.41
C ALA A 253 2.90 21.72 -5.96
N PHE A 254 3.55 20.61 -5.63
CA PHE A 254 4.09 20.35 -4.30
C PHE A 254 5.37 19.51 -4.40
N PRO A 255 6.54 20.15 -4.55
CA PRO A 255 7.81 19.44 -4.60
C PRO A 255 8.02 18.63 -3.32
N GLN A 256 8.09 17.33 -3.45
CA GLN A 256 8.38 16.43 -2.35
C GLN A 256 9.87 16.08 -2.32
N PRO A 257 10.41 15.61 -1.17
CA PRO A 257 11.75 15.10 -1.12
C PRO A 257 11.96 13.99 -2.16
N ASP A 258 13.14 13.95 -2.72
CA ASP A 258 13.59 12.89 -3.61
C ASP A 258 13.40 11.52 -2.97
N ARG A 259 12.65 10.65 -3.61
CA ARG A 259 12.30 9.33 -3.06
C ARG A 259 11.93 8.32 -4.13
N ASP A 260 12.02 7.06 -3.76
CA ASP A 260 11.67 5.93 -4.63
C ASP A 260 10.36 5.30 -4.19
N LEU A 261 9.66 4.68 -5.15
CA LEU A 261 8.42 3.94 -4.93
C LEU A 261 8.65 2.81 -3.92
N ALA A 262 7.95 2.87 -2.79
CA ALA A 262 8.08 1.92 -1.69
C ALA A 262 6.97 0.88 -1.67
N TYR A 263 7.29 -0.34 -1.26
CA TYR A 263 6.26 -1.33 -0.92
C TYR A 263 5.66 -1.04 0.45
N GLY A 264 4.33 -0.91 0.50
CA GLY A 264 3.53 -0.83 1.71
C GLY A 264 3.03 -2.21 2.14
N ALA A 265 3.74 -2.86 3.06
CA ALA A 265 3.36 -4.16 3.59
C ALA A 265 2.29 -4.01 4.67
N VAL A 266 1.08 -4.51 4.39
CA VAL A 266 -0.06 -4.42 5.31
C VAL A 266 0.07 -5.49 6.40
N GLU A 267 0.13 -5.06 7.66
CA GLU A 267 0.18 -5.95 8.81
C GLU A 267 -1.09 -6.81 8.88
N PHE A 268 -0.91 -8.11 9.08
CA PHE A 268 -1.99 -9.11 9.06
C PHE A 268 -2.71 -9.26 7.71
N GLY A 269 -2.22 -8.64 6.65
CA GLY A 269 -2.64 -8.93 5.28
C GLY A 269 -2.25 -10.38 4.94
N LYS A 270 -3.24 -11.22 4.60
CA LYS A 270 -2.97 -12.61 4.23
C LYS A 270 -2.90 -12.77 2.71
N GLN A 271 -2.25 -11.84 2.03
CA GLN A 271 -2.10 -11.92 0.59
C GLN A 271 -1.08 -12.99 0.20
N LYS A 272 -1.39 -13.78 -0.80
CA LYS A 272 -0.47 -14.76 -1.36
C LYS A 272 0.74 -14.05 -1.97
N GLY A 273 1.93 -14.49 -1.61
CA GLY A 273 3.20 -13.90 -2.07
C GLY A 273 3.75 -12.76 -1.21
N ASP A 274 2.98 -12.16 -0.30
CA ASP A 274 3.42 -11.05 0.54
C ASP A 274 4.64 -11.40 1.38
N GLU A 275 4.62 -12.52 2.10
CA GLU A 275 5.76 -12.96 2.93
C GLU A 275 7.05 -13.13 2.10
N LYS A 276 6.92 -13.69 0.87
CA LYS A 276 8.06 -13.91 -0.01
C LYS A 276 8.62 -12.58 -0.53
N LEU A 277 7.73 -11.65 -0.89
CA LEU A 277 8.09 -10.30 -1.32
C LEU A 277 8.77 -9.52 -0.19
N ALA A 278 8.18 -9.47 0.99
CA ALA A 278 8.70 -8.78 2.16
C ALA A 278 10.06 -9.36 2.62
N ALA A 279 10.23 -10.69 2.57
CA ALA A 279 11.49 -11.34 2.89
C ALA A 279 12.63 -10.96 1.92
N LYS A 280 12.32 -10.77 0.63
CA LYS A 280 13.29 -10.32 -0.38
C LYS A 280 13.70 -8.85 -0.22
N LEU A 281 12.79 -8.01 0.24
CA LEU A 281 13.04 -6.60 0.55
C LEU A 281 13.86 -6.40 1.83
N LYS A 282 13.96 -7.43 2.71
CA LYS A 282 14.80 -7.40 3.92
C LYS A 282 14.58 -6.19 4.84
N GLY A 283 13.37 -5.67 4.89
CA GLY A 283 13.01 -4.48 5.68
C GLY A 283 13.02 -3.17 4.89
N ASP A 284 13.48 -3.14 3.65
CA ASP A 284 13.38 -1.98 2.74
C ASP A 284 11.93 -1.79 2.25
N LEU A 285 11.03 -1.59 3.19
CA LEU A 285 9.59 -1.45 2.98
C LEU A 285 8.98 -0.52 4.03
N ILE A 286 7.75 -0.13 3.81
CA ILE A 286 6.94 0.64 4.77
C ILE A 286 5.92 -0.30 5.39
N ARG A 287 5.91 -0.39 6.73
CA ARG A 287 4.89 -1.18 7.44
C ARG A 287 3.61 -0.39 7.56
N VAL A 288 2.53 -1.01 7.08
CA VAL A 288 1.19 -0.43 7.04
C VAL A 288 0.28 -1.15 8.05
N HIS A 289 -0.44 -0.39 8.85
CA HIS A 289 -1.53 -0.91 9.68
C HIS A 289 -2.86 -0.35 9.20
N SER A 290 -3.84 -1.22 9.01
CA SER A 290 -5.21 -0.86 8.69
C SER A 290 -6.18 -1.77 9.43
N ILE A 291 -7.29 -1.23 9.86
CA ILE A 291 -8.44 -2.00 10.35
C ILE A 291 -9.39 -2.19 9.16
N GLN A 292 -9.78 -3.43 8.90
CA GLN A 292 -10.68 -3.73 7.78
C GLN A 292 -12.05 -3.07 7.98
N ALA A 293 -12.71 -2.66 6.89
CA ALA A 293 -13.98 -1.94 6.96
C ALA A 293 -15.07 -2.70 7.73
N GLY A 294 -15.18 -4.02 7.53
CA GLY A 294 -16.13 -4.86 8.26
C GLY A 294 -15.84 -4.97 9.77
N GLU A 295 -14.57 -4.96 10.14
CA GLU A 295 -14.12 -4.96 11.54
C GLU A 295 -14.32 -3.58 12.19
N MET A 296 -14.01 -2.51 11.47
CA MET A 296 -14.17 -1.14 11.95
C MET A 296 -15.60 -0.82 12.37
N GLY A 297 -16.61 -1.36 11.68
CA GLY A 297 -18.02 -1.21 12.04
C GLY A 297 -18.45 -1.93 13.32
N GLN A 298 -17.62 -2.82 13.86
CA GLN A 298 -17.89 -3.62 15.06
C GLN A 298 -17.06 -3.19 16.27
N LEU A 299 -16.02 -2.39 16.05
CA LEU A 299 -15.11 -1.92 17.10
C LEU A 299 -15.64 -0.68 17.79
N ASP A 300 -15.38 -0.59 19.09
CA ASP A 300 -15.53 0.65 19.80
C ASP A 300 -14.47 1.65 19.33
N ARG A 301 -14.85 2.94 19.33
CA ARG A 301 -13.98 4.04 18.93
C ARG A 301 -12.67 4.06 19.72
N GLU A 302 -12.72 3.82 21.03
CA GLU A 302 -11.54 3.80 21.89
C GLU A 302 -10.61 2.61 21.55
N GLU A 303 -11.16 1.46 21.24
CA GLU A 303 -10.40 0.29 20.84
C GLU A 303 -9.69 0.53 19.49
N ALA A 304 -10.36 1.15 18.51
CA ALA A 304 -9.75 1.52 17.25
C ALA A 304 -8.57 2.49 17.46
N ILE A 305 -8.74 3.51 18.31
CA ILE A 305 -7.69 4.48 18.65
C ILE A 305 -6.48 3.78 19.29
N ASP A 306 -6.73 2.89 20.26
CA ASP A 306 -5.67 2.15 20.96
C ASP A 306 -4.89 1.22 20.01
N ARG A 307 -5.57 0.57 19.07
CA ARG A 307 -4.92 -0.29 18.05
C ARG A 307 -3.97 0.50 17.16
N PHE A 308 -4.34 1.68 16.66
CA PHE A 308 -3.45 2.54 15.89
C PHE A 308 -2.27 3.05 16.72
N ALA A 309 -2.54 3.44 17.96
CA ALA A 309 -1.51 3.91 18.88
C ALA A 309 -0.47 2.81 19.20
N LYS A 310 -0.91 1.59 19.48
CA LYS A 310 -0.04 0.41 19.70
C LYS A 310 0.70 0.02 18.43
N ALA A 311 0.04 0.05 17.27
CA ALA A 311 0.67 -0.22 15.99
C ALA A 311 1.88 0.70 15.75
N ALA A 312 1.71 2.00 15.90
CA ALA A 312 2.77 2.98 15.70
C ALA A 312 3.90 2.87 16.73
N ARG A 313 3.54 2.71 18.03
CA ARG A 313 4.50 2.74 19.15
C ARG A 313 5.23 1.43 19.39
N GLU A 314 4.52 0.31 19.31
CA GLU A 314 5.06 -0.99 19.75
C GLU A 314 5.49 -1.86 18.57
N ARG A 315 4.79 -1.74 17.42
CA ARG A 315 5.05 -2.58 16.26
C ARG A 315 5.81 -1.88 15.14
N ASN A 316 6.24 -0.63 15.38
CA ASN A 316 6.99 0.16 14.38
C ASN A 316 6.25 0.37 13.07
N ILE A 317 4.93 0.50 13.12
CA ILE A 317 4.13 0.93 11.97
C ILE A 317 4.46 2.39 11.67
N ARG A 318 4.66 2.69 10.37
CA ARG A 318 4.97 4.05 9.92
C ARG A 318 3.94 4.60 8.96
N PHE A 319 3.00 3.79 8.53
CA PHE A 319 1.87 4.20 7.72
C PHE A 319 0.57 3.67 8.35
N CYS A 320 -0.22 4.57 8.93
CA CYS A 320 -1.51 4.27 9.53
C CYS A 320 -2.61 4.57 8.51
N TYR A 321 -3.13 3.53 7.89
CA TYR A 321 -4.25 3.61 6.96
C TYR A 321 -5.56 3.56 7.74
N VAL A 322 -6.12 4.72 8.03
CA VAL A 322 -7.29 4.89 8.89
C VAL A 322 -8.56 4.88 8.04
N ARG A 323 -9.55 4.11 8.46
CA ARG A 323 -10.90 4.14 7.91
C ARG A 323 -11.72 5.20 8.61
N LEU A 324 -12.55 5.92 7.88
CA LEU A 324 -13.46 6.90 8.45
C LEU A 324 -14.59 6.18 9.22
N LEU A 325 -15.11 6.87 10.23
CA LEU A 325 -16.30 6.42 10.94
C LEU A 325 -17.51 6.44 10.00
N THR A 326 -18.52 5.63 10.32
CA THR A 326 -19.80 5.64 9.60
C THR A 326 -20.38 7.05 9.57
N PHE A 327 -20.87 7.47 8.41
CA PHE A 327 -21.46 8.80 8.21
C PHE A 327 -22.87 8.85 8.82
N ALA A 328 -22.92 9.10 10.12
CA ALA A 328 -24.16 9.21 10.86
C ALA A 328 -24.16 10.51 11.70
N GLY A 329 -25.35 11.02 12.00
CA GLY A 329 -25.52 12.24 12.78
C GLY A 329 -25.43 13.52 11.95
N ASP A 330 -25.48 14.65 12.65
CA ASP A 330 -25.62 16.00 12.04
C ASP A 330 -24.30 16.57 11.54
N ASP A 331 -23.14 16.09 12.07
CA ASP A 331 -21.81 16.56 11.68
C ASP A 331 -20.83 15.41 11.49
N PRO A 332 -20.95 14.63 10.42
CA PRO A 332 -20.06 13.49 10.16
C PRO A 332 -18.62 13.91 9.89
N VAL A 333 -18.38 15.11 9.35
CA VAL A 333 -17.04 15.64 9.13
C VAL A 333 -16.36 15.95 10.47
N GLY A 334 -17.05 16.68 11.35
CA GLY A 334 -16.53 17.01 12.68
C GLY A 334 -16.27 15.77 13.55
N GLU A 335 -17.12 14.74 13.48
CA GLU A 335 -16.88 13.49 14.20
C GLU A 335 -15.64 12.75 13.70
N ASN A 336 -15.40 12.72 12.40
CA ASN A 336 -14.18 12.14 11.84
C ASN A 336 -12.93 12.95 12.19
N ILE A 337 -13.01 14.29 12.20
CA ILE A 337 -11.92 15.17 12.68
C ILE A 337 -11.59 14.87 14.15
N LYS A 338 -12.59 14.74 15.01
CA LYS A 338 -12.38 14.37 16.43
C LYS A 338 -11.71 13.01 16.57
N PHE A 339 -12.17 12.02 15.78
CA PHE A 339 -11.59 10.67 15.79
C PHE A 339 -10.12 10.68 15.36
N LEU A 340 -9.79 11.33 14.24
CA LEU A 340 -8.41 11.45 13.74
C LEU A 340 -7.50 12.18 14.74
N ASN A 341 -8.00 13.25 15.36
CA ASN A 341 -7.27 13.98 16.39
C ASN A 341 -7.02 13.13 17.65
N GLN A 342 -7.96 12.26 18.02
CA GLN A 342 -7.75 11.30 19.10
C GLN A 342 -6.69 10.26 18.75
N ILE A 343 -6.68 9.70 17.53
CA ILE A 343 -5.64 8.78 17.06
C ILE A 343 -4.27 9.46 17.11
N THR A 344 -4.12 10.66 16.54
CA THR A 344 -2.84 11.37 16.49
C THR A 344 -2.33 11.73 17.89
N ARG A 345 -3.20 12.16 18.80
CA ARG A 345 -2.85 12.36 20.21
C ARG A 345 -2.42 11.07 20.89
N ALA A 346 -3.14 9.97 20.68
CA ALA A 346 -2.82 8.67 21.29
C ALA A 346 -1.49 8.11 20.77
N ILE A 347 -1.15 8.33 19.50
CA ILE A 347 0.16 7.97 18.92
C ILE A 347 1.28 8.77 19.59
N ASN A 348 1.08 10.08 19.84
CA ASN A 348 2.09 10.92 20.47
C ASN A 348 2.22 10.70 21.99
N HIS A 349 1.13 10.34 22.68
CA HIS A 349 1.14 10.11 24.11
C HIS A 349 1.87 8.81 24.45
N GLY A 350 3.03 8.88 25.12
CA GLY A 350 3.64 7.76 25.80
C GLY A 350 4.70 6.98 25.02
N SER A 351 5.41 7.59 24.09
CA SER A 351 6.54 6.96 23.40
C SER A 351 7.84 6.88 24.21
N ALA A 352 7.75 6.85 25.53
CA ALA A 352 8.92 6.77 26.43
C ALA A 352 9.81 5.52 26.16
N LEU A 353 9.22 4.44 25.66
CA LEU A 353 9.95 3.20 25.31
C LEU A 353 10.69 3.29 23.96
N VAL A 354 10.31 4.18 23.05
CA VAL A 354 10.91 4.32 21.70
C VAL A 354 11.86 5.53 21.61
N GLY A 355 12.25 6.12 22.73
CA GLY A 355 13.27 7.17 22.77
C GLY A 355 12.85 8.53 22.19
N GLY A 356 11.57 8.92 22.29
CA GLY A 356 11.06 10.26 21.95
C GLY A 356 9.76 10.24 21.17
N ASN A 357 9.10 11.41 21.10
CA ASN A 357 7.80 11.55 20.43
C ASN A 357 7.88 11.21 18.94
N LEU A 358 6.89 10.47 18.46
CA LEU A 358 6.69 10.24 17.04
C LEU A 358 6.26 11.56 16.37
N GLN A 359 6.69 11.77 15.13
CA GLN A 359 6.38 12.95 14.34
C GLN A 359 5.45 12.55 13.19
N PHE A 360 4.46 13.38 12.88
CA PHE A 360 3.61 13.15 11.72
C PHE A 360 4.28 13.70 10.45
N GLY A 361 4.15 12.96 9.36
CA GLY A 361 4.70 13.31 8.05
C GLY A 361 5.00 12.07 7.23
N LEU A 362 5.61 12.27 6.08
CA LEU A 362 5.90 11.21 5.11
C LEU A 362 6.62 10.02 5.74
N ALA A 363 6.05 8.83 5.59
CA ALA A 363 6.65 7.59 6.05
C ALA A 363 7.99 7.34 5.34
N ARG A 364 8.91 6.74 6.08
CA ARG A 364 10.22 6.35 5.54
C ARG A 364 10.39 4.85 5.69
N ARG A 365 11.10 4.28 4.74
CA ARG A 365 11.53 2.89 4.84
C ARG A 365 12.45 2.70 6.03
N PHE A 366 12.47 1.51 6.61
CA PHE A 366 13.49 1.16 7.60
C PHE A 366 14.80 0.86 6.88
N GLN A 367 15.91 1.31 7.46
CA GLN A 367 17.22 0.88 6.98
C GLN A 367 17.43 -0.60 7.30
N GLU A 368 18.13 -1.30 6.43
CA GLU A 368 18.51 -2.69 6.68
C GLU A 368 19.33 -2.79 7.97
N THR A 369 18.92 -3.68 8.87
CA THR A 369 19.65 -3.92 10.12
C THR A 369 20.86 -4.79 9.83
N HIS A 370 22.04 -4.20 9.73
CA HIS A 370 23.29 -4.94 9.64
C HIS A 370 23.72 -5.45 11.01
N THR A 371 23.06 -6.50 11.49
CA THR A 371 23.52 -7.20 12.69
C THR A 371 24.75 -8.02 12.32
N PRO A 372 25.90 -7.83 12.99
CA PRO A 372 27.11 -8.59 12.70
C PRO A 372 26.85 -10.10 12.75
N THR A 373 27.24 -10.81 11.69
CA THR A 373 26.93 -12.25 11.51
C THR A 373 27.47 -13.14 12.63
N PHE A 374 28.55 -12.71 13.32
CA PHE A 374 29.14 -13.45 14.42
C PHE A 374 28.26 -13.45 15.69
N LEU A 375 27.28 -12.57 15.82
CA LEU A 375 26.39 -12.53 16.98
C LEU A 375 25.42 -13.70 17.02
N ALA A 376 24.94 -14.16 15.86
CA ALA A 376 23.99 -15.29 15.81
C ALA A 376 24.56 -16.59 16.40
N PRO A 377 25.76 -17.07 16.05
CA PRO A 377 26.35 -18.25 16.67
C PRO A 377 26.63 -18.07 18.17
N LEU A 378 27.02 -16.87 18.63
CA LEU A 378 27.21 -16.60 20.05
C LEU A 378 25.90 -16.69 20.84
N ILE A 379 24.81 -16.17 20.29
CA ILE A 379 23.47 -16.29 20.87
C ILE A 379 23.07 -17.77 20.93
N ALA A 380 23.24 -18.51 19.84
CA ALA A 380 22.92 -19.94 19.79
C ALA A 380 23.71 -20.76 20.84
N LEU A 381 25.00 -20.48 20.99
CA LEU A 381 25.84 -21.10 22.04
C LEU A 381 25.35 -20.75 23.45
N GLY A 382 24.95 -19.51 23.68
CA GLY A 382 24.37 -19.07 24.95
C GLY A 382 23.07 -19.79 25.27
N VAL A 383 22.17 -19.93 24.30
CA VAL A 383 20.91 -20.67 24.45
C VAL A 383 21.18 -22.14 24.75
N ALA A 384 22.08 -22.79 23.99
CA ALA A 384 22.44 -24.20 24.23
C ALA A 384 23.06 -24.40 25.61
N GLY A 385 23.99 -23.52 26.03
CA GLY A 385 24.60 -23.53 27.34
C GLY A 385 23.56 -23.37 28.47
N GLY A 386 22.60 -22.47 28.29
CA GLY A 386 21.49 -22.25 29.22
C GLY A 386 20.57 -23.47 29.36
N LEU A 387 20.20 -24.10 28.22
CA LEU A 387 19.39 -25.31 28.22
C LEU A 387 20.09 -26.48 28.96
N VAL A 388 21.35 -26.73 28.65
CA VAL A 388 22.15 -27.77 29.33
C VAL A 388 22.27 -27.45 30.81
N TRP A 389 22.51 -26.18 31.18
CA TRP A 389 22.55 -25.79 32.60
C TRP A 389 21.23 -26.03 33.32
N MET A 390 20.08 -25.68 32.71
CA MET A 390 18.75 -25.97 33.24
C MET A 390 18.54 -27.48 33.48
N LEU A 391 18.93 -28.29 32.50
CA LEU A 391 18.84 -29.75 32.64
C LEU A 391 19.66 -30.28 33.85
N THR A 392 20.84 -29.71 34.12
CA THR A 392 21.65 -30.09 35.31
C THR A 392 21.06 -29.65 36.64
N LEU A 393 20.03 -28.82 36.66
CA LEU A 393 19.28 -28.44 37.86
C LEU A 393 18.08 -29.37 38.12
N ILE A 394 17.57 -30.04 37.10
CA ILE A 394 16.39 -30.93 37.16
C ILE A 394 16.83 -32.38 37.34
N THR A 395 17.97 -32.76 36.79
CA THR A 395 18.57 -34.10 36.98
C THR A 395 19.55 -34.05 38.13
N PRO A 396 19.30 -34.85 39.22
CA PRO A 396 20.19 -34.90 40.38
C PRO A 396 21.57 -35.47 40.06
#